data_bf0c9f020db264bd385afb6349fc97c1
#
_entry.id   bf0c9f020db264bd385afb6349fc97c1
#
_cell.length_a   1.000
_cell.length_b   1.000
_cell.length_c   1.000
_cell.angle_alpha   90.00
_cell.angle_beta   90.00
_cell.angle_gamma   90.00
#
_symmetry.space_group_name_H-M   'P 1'
#
loop_
_entity.id
_entity.type
_entity.pdbx_description
1 polymer ?
#
loop_
_entity_poly.entity_id
_entity_poly.type
_entity_poly.pdbx_seq_one_letter_code
_entity_poly.pdbx_strand_id
1 'polypeptide(L)'
;MRIVDIRESAIPLKSDIRNSSFDFSEMTTSVVAVITDVVRDGKPVIGFAFNSTGRYACGAAMRARFIPRILGADPRSLLDEVQENFDPGKILAVMMQREKSGGHCERSIAIGTIEVAVWDAVAKIAAKPLHRVLAERYNGGKSATKVFCYVGGGWYAPDQTVKDLQDEMRRHLDAGYTMVKMKVGGLPLAEDVRRVEAVKRILPADAQLAVDANSKFGREEALAYAKALAPFGLRWFEEPCDPLDFALLAEIARYYDSPLATGENLFSTQDVENLVRFGGLRPDRNDVIQVDPPQAYGIVQYARTVATVERHGWPRSALFPHGGNQMSLAISGGFGLGGAESYPGVFGAFGGFADDAKLERGYLALHDRPGIGFEGQSALYSIMCALAA
;
A
#
# COMPACT_ATOMS: atom_id res chain seq x y z
N MET A 1 -26.01 -8.60 15.59
CA MET A 1 -24.64 -8.05 15.34
C MET A 1 -24.79 -6.66 14.74
N ARG A 2 -24.05 -5.69 15.26
CA ARG A 2 -24.06 -4.30 14.74
C ARG A 2 -22.70 -3.62 14.99
N ILE A 3 -22.36 -2.63 14.19
CA ILE A 3 -21.33 -1.65 14.48
C ILE A 3 -21.93 -0.63 15.44
N VAL A 4 -21.35 -0.48 16.63
CA VAL A 4 -21.89 0.38 17.69
C VAL A 4 -21.25 1.76 17.69
N ASP A 5 -20.00 1.87 17.23
CA ASP A 5 -19.28 3.12 17.10
C ASP A 5 -18.14 3.00 16.06
N ILE A 6 -17.77 4.11 15.46
CA ILE A 6 -16.56 4.21 14.61
C ILE A 6 -15.83 5.48 15.03
N ARG A 7 -14.61 5.32 15.50
CA ARG A 7 -13.75 6.43 15.92
C ARG A 7 -12.62 6.67 14.95
N GLU A 8 -12.22 7.91 14.80
CA GLU A 8 -11.09 8.32 13.96
C GLU A 8 -10.28 9.38 14.69
N SER A 9 -8.95 9.28 14.56
CA SER A 9 -8.02 10.29 15.01
C SER A 9 -6.90 10.50 14.01
N ALA A 10 -6.56 11.77 13.75
CA ALA A 10 -5.41 12.15 12.95
C ALA A 10 -4.14 12.11 13.82
N ILE A 11 -3.19 11.29 13.44
CA ILE A 11 -1.91 11.07 14.16
C ILE A 11 -0.75 11.55 13.29
N PRO A 12 0.20 12.34 13.79
CA PRO A 12 1.42 12.71 13.08
C PRO A 12 2.30 11.48 12.78
N LEU A 13 2.85 11.40 11.57
CA LEU A 13 3.76 10.31 11.17
C LEU A 13 5.11 10.39 11.87
N LYS A 14 5.54 11.59 12.30
CA LYS A 14 6.86 11.84 12.95
C LYS A 14 8.02 11.29 12.12
N SER A 15 8.11 11.70 10.86
CA SER A 15 9.12 11.24 9.93
C SER A 15 9.86 12.43 9.31
N ASP A 16 11.19 12.41 9.34
CA ASP A 16 12.04 13.49 8.81
C ASP A 16 12.54 13.20 7.38
N ILE A 17 11.96 12.21 6.71
CA ILE A 17 12.36 11.83 5.36
C ILE A 17 11.75 12.72 4.29
N ARG A 18 12.45 12.82 3.16
CA ARG A 18 12.02 13.54 1.96
C ARG A 18 12.28 12.71 0.70
N ASN A 19 11.38 12.81 -0.25
CA ASN A 19 11.61 12.35 -1.62
C ASN A 19 11.75 13.56 -2.57
N SER A 20 11.64 13.34 -3.87
CA SER A 20 11.72 14.39 -4.88
C SER A 20 10.58 15.41 -4.83
N SER A 21 9.43 15.06 -4.20
CA SER A 21 8.17 15.81 -4.26
C SER A 21 7.59 16.16 -2.90
N PHE A 22 7.90 15.39 -1.83
CA PHE A 22 7.24 15.50 -0.53
C PHE A 22 8.22 15.56 0.63
N ASP A 23 7.82 16.33 1.65
CA ASP A 23 8.38 16.33 2.99
C ASP A 23 7.37 15.66 3.93
N PHE A 24 7.76 14.61 4.62
CA PHE A 24 6.86 13.82 5.46
C PHE A 24 6.77 14.34 6.91
N SER A 25 7.53 15.37 7.28
CA SER A 25 7.61 15.87 8.66
C SER A 25 6.28 16.41 9.19
N GLU A 26 5.43 16.97 8.32
CA GLU A 26 4.11 17.51 8.68
C GLU A 26 2.95 16.55 8.36
N MET A 27 3.25 15.37 7.80
CA MET A 27 2.21 14.43 7.42
C MET A 27 1.54 13.78 8.63
N THR A 28 0.22 13.63 8.50
CA THR A 28 -0.62 12.92 9.46
C THR A 28 -1.27 11.71 8.80
N THR A 29 -1.68 10.74 9.59
CA THR A 29 -2.49 9.61 9.14
C THR A 29 -3.75 9.49 9.98
N SER A 30 -4.89 9.12 9.37
CA SER A 30 -6.10 8.75 10.10
C SER A 30 -5.98 7.33 10.61
N VAL A 31 -6.12 7.14 11.92
CA VAL A 31 -6.31 5.82 12.54
C VAL A 31 -7.80 5.64 12.81
N VAL A 32 -8.35 4.48 12.46
CA VAL A 32 -9.77 4.16 12.59
C VAL A 32 -9.96 2.92 13.48
N ALA A 33 -10.94 2.98 14.37
CA ALA A 33 -11.44 1.87 15.17
C ALA A 33 -12.93 1.65 14.88
N VAL A 34 -13.28 0.48 14.36
CA VAL A 34 -14.67 0.02 14.16
C VAL A 34 -15.07 -0.86 15.34
N ILE A 35 -15.90 -0.36 16.23
CA ILE A 35 -16.31 -1.02 17.48
C ILE A 35 -17.63 -1.77 17.22
N THR A 36 -17.66 -3.07 17.56
CA THR A 36 -18.84 -3.93 17.35
C THR A 36 -19.47 -4.36 18.67
N ASP A 37 -20.71 -4.85 18.65
CA ASP A 37 -21.36 -5.51 19.78
C ASP A 37 -21.00 -7.00 19.91
N VAL A 38 -20.15 -7.53 19.04
CA VAL A 38 -19.65 -8.90 19.15
C VAL A 38 -18.60 -8.98 20.25
N VAL A 39 -18.76 -9.93 21.18
CA VAL A 39 -17.86 -10.12 22.31
C VAL A 39 -17.03 -11.40 22.12
N ARG A 40 -15.72 -11.28 22.29
CA ARG A 40 -14.77 -12.39 22.37
C ARG A 40 -13.89 -12.19 23.61
N ASP A 41 -13.70 -13.24 24.39
CA ASP A 41 -12.89 -13.21 25.62
C ASP A 41 -13.29 -12.06 26.57
N GLY A 42 -14.60 -11.77 26.68
CA GLY A 42 -15.14 -10.72 27.53
C GLY A 42 -14.93 -9.28 27.02
N LYS A 43 -14.43 -9.09 25.80
CA LYS A 43 -14.18 -7.78 25.20
C LYS A 43 -14.91 -7.62 23.86
N PRO A 44 -15.34 -6.41 23.49
CA PRO A 44 -15.87 -6.16 22.16
C PRO A 44 -14.80 -6.44 21.09
N VAL A 45 -15.22 -7.02 19.98
CA VAL A 45 -14.36 -7.12 18.80
C VAL A 45 -14.26 -5.74 18.16
N ILE A 46 -13.02 -5.29 17.96
CA ILE A 46 -12.70 -3.99 17.36
C ILE A 46 -11.81 -4.23 16.15
N GLY A 47 -12.25 -3.72 15.00
CA GLY A 47 -11.45 -3.69 13.80
C GLY A 47 -10.68 -2.39 13.69
N PHE A 48 -9.42 -2.47 13.29
CA PHE A 48 -8.52 -1.33 13.15
C PHE A 48 -7.99 -1.19 11.73
N ALA A 49 -7.71 0.05 11.33
CA ALA A 49 -6.92 0.39 10.15
C ALA A 49 -6.33 1.78 10.29
N PHE A 50 -5.46 2.13 9.35
CA PHE A 50 -5.01 3.50 9.11
C PHE A 50 -4.89 3.74 7.60
N ASN A 51 -4.85 5.00 7.15
CA ASN A 51 -4.94 5.34 5.72
C ASN A 51 -3.65 5.09 4.93
N SER A 52 -2.79 4.16 5.40
CA SER A 52 -1.47 3.94 4.81
C SER A 52 -0.58 5.18 4.94
N THR A 53 0.51 5.27 4.20
CA THR A 53 1.45 6.39 4.25
C THR A 53 1.46 7.16 2.94
N GLY A 54 1.94 8.41 2.95
CA GLY A 54 2.04 9.23 1.74
C GLY A 54 0.79 10.08 1.43
N ARG A 55 -0.24 10.05 2.28
CA ARG A 55 -1.42 10.92 2.18
C ARG A 55 -1.84 11.42 3.57
N TYR A 56 -2.38 12.65 3.62
CA TYR A 56 -2.83 13.24 4.87
C TYR A 56 -4.07 12.54 5.45
N ALA A 57 -4.31 12.73 6.74
CA ALA A 57 -5.50 12.25 7.42
C ALA A 57 -6.79 12.81 6.80
N CYS A 58 -7.80 11.96 6.64
CA CYS A 58 -9.08 12.28 6.01
C CYS A 58 -10.24 12.31 7.01
N GLY A 59 -9.97 12.52 8.29
CA GLY A 59 -10.97 12.43 9.37
C GLY A 59 -12.17 13.34 9.23
N ALA A 60 -12.02 14.54 8.65
CA ALA A 60 -13.14 15.44 8.41
C ALA A 60 -14.22 14.79 7.51
N ALA A 61 -13.82 14.17 6.40
CA ALA A 61 -14.73 13.47 5.50
C ALA A 61 -15.34 12.21 6.16
N MET A 62 -14.55 11.47 6.94
CA MET A 62 -15.03 10.30 7.68
C MET A 62 -16.13 10.67 8.67
N ARG A 63 -15.88 11.62 9.57
CA ARG A 63 -16.79 12.04 10.64
C ARG A 63 -18.03 12.76 10.13
N ALA A 64 -17.89 13.60 9.11
CA ALA A 64 -19.01 14.39 8.59
C ALA A 64 -19.94 13.59 7.67
N ARG A 65 -19.46 12.49 7.04
CA ARG A 65 -20.20 11.86 5.94
C ARG A 65 -20.25 10.34 6.02
N PHE A 66 -19.13 9.64 6.12
CA PHE A 66 -19.12 8.18 5.94
C PHE A 66 -19.49 7.42 7.21
N ILE A 67 -18.97 7.83 8.36
CA ILE A 67 -19.31 7.23 9.66
C ILE A 67 -20.81 7.37 9.96
N PRO A 68 -21.44 8.57 9.84
CA PRO A 68 -22.88 8.71 10.06
C PRO A 68 -23.76 7.85 9.14
N ARG A 69 -23.31 7.58 7.90
CA ARG A 69 -24.05 6.69 6.98
C ARG A 69 -24.08 5.24 7.47
N ILE A 70 -22.94 4.74 7.97
CA ILE A 70 -22.86 3.38 8.51
C ILE A 70 -23.68 3.26 9.79
N LEU A 71 -23.50 4.18 10.74
CA LEU A 71 -24.19 4.14 12.03
C LEU A 71 -25.70 4.39 11.90
N GLY A 72 -26.15 5.11 10.87
CA GLY A 72 -27.56 5.35 10.57
C GLY A 72 -28.23 4.29 9.71
N ALA A 73 -27.48 3.31 9.18
CA ALA A 73 -28.04 2.21 8.39
C ALA A 73 -28.74 1.18 9.29
N ASP A 74 -29.74 0.45 8.74
CA ASP A 74 -30.27 -0.74 9.40
C ASP A 74 -29.13 -1.75 9.62
N PRO A 75 -28.83 -2.15 10.87
CA PRO A 75 -27.75 -3.07 11.15
C PRO A 75 -27.82 -4.38 10.37
N ARG A 76 -29.05 -4.89 10.09
CA ARG A 76 -29.22 -6.11 9.30
C ARG A 76 -28.78 -5.95 7.84
N SER A 77 -28.90 -4.75 7.29
CA SER A 77 -28.48 -4.46 5.91
C SER A 77 -26.96 -4.48 5.72
N LEU A 78 -26.19 -4.49 6.81
CA LEU A 78 -24.73 -4.52 6.81
C LEU A 78 -24.14 -5.93 6.95
N LEU A 79 -24.99 -6.94 7.16
CA LEU A 79 -24.57 -8.32 7.40
C LEU A 79 -24.51 -9.13 6.09
N ASP A 80 -23.74 -10.21 6.14
CA ASP A 80 -23.70 -11.22 5.09
C ASP A 80 -25.06 -11.94 4.94
N GLU A 81 -25.18 -12.81 3.94
CA GLU A 81 -26.45 -13.49 3.62
C GLU A 81 -26.93 -14.40 4.76
N VAL A 82 -26.00 -14.97 5.55
CA VAL A 82 -26.31 -15.87 6.67
C VAL A 82 -26.39 -15.13 8.01
N GLN A 83 -26.14 -13.84 8.02
CA GLN A 83 -26.16 -12.95 9.19
C GLN A 83 -25.16 -13.35 10.30
N GLU A 84 -24.10 -14.02 9.95
CA GLU A 84 -23.06 -14.47 10.90
C GLU A 84 -21.87 -13.51 10.97
N ASN A 85 -21.72 -12.59 9.98
CA ASN A 85 -20.66 -11.60 9.95
C ASN A 85 -21.09 -10.32 9.21
N PHE A 86 -20.27 -9.28 9.26
CA PHE A 86 -20.47 -8.11 8.40
C PHE A 86 -20.11 -8.42 6.95
N ASP A 87 -20.81 -7.75 6.02
CA ASP A 87 -20.47 -7.74 4.61
C ASP A 87 -19.77 -6.41 4.25
N PRO A 88 -18.44 -6.41 4.03
CA PRO A 88 -17.71 -5.20 3.65
C PRO A 88 -18.21 -4.57 2.34
N GLY A 89 -18.75 -5.38 1.42
CA GLY A 89 -19.32 -4.89 0.16
C GLY A 89 -20.60 -4.09 0.38
N LYS A 90 -21.49 -4.55 1.27
CA LYS A 90 -22.70 -3.82 1.66
C LYS A 90 -22.35 -2.54 2.41
N ILE A 91 -21.34 -2.57 3.30
CA ILE A 91 -20.87 -1.40 4.05
C ILE A 91 -20.23 -0.38 3.08
N LEU A 92 -19.40 -0.81 2.13
CA LEU A 92 -18.88 0.05 1.07
C LEU A 92 -20.01 0.71 0.28
N ALA A 93 -21.04 -0.05 -0.09
CA ALA A 93 -22.19 0.48 -0.83
C ALA A 93 -22.94 1.56 -0.03
N VAL A 94 -23.09 1.39 1.29
CA VAL A 94 -23.69 2.40 2.19
C VAL A 94 -22.82 3.67 2.22
N MET A 95 -21.52 3.56 2.35
CA MET A 95 -20.62 4.71 2.32
C MET A 95 -20.69 5.45 0.96
N MET A 96 -20.82 4.72 -0.14
CA MET A 96 -20.88 5.28 -1.50
C MET A 96 -22.24 5.85 -1.89
N GLN A 97 -23.28 5.74 -1.06
CA GLN A 97 -24.59 6.31 -1.35
C GLN A 97 -24.48 7.83 -1.64
N ARG A 98 -25.08 8.26 -2.75
CA ARG A 98 -25.13 9.66 -3.19
C ARG A 98 -23.76 10.28 -3.50
N GLU A 99 -22.71 9.47 -3.68
CA GLU A 99 -21.43 9.96 -4.18
C GLU A 99 -21.45 10.05 -5.71
N LYS A 100 -20.94 11.18 -6.23
CA LYS A 100 -20.77 11.34 -7.68
C LYS A 100 -19.56 10.54 -8.16
N SER A 101 -19.62 10.08 -9.40
CA SER A 101 -18.49 9.43 -10.06
C SER A 101 -17.32 10.41 -10.23
N GLY A 102 -16.08 9.90 -10.30
CA GLY A 102 -14.86 10.70 -10.38
C GLY A 102 -14.52 11.41 -9.05
N GLY A 103 -13.52 12.27 -9.08
CA GLY A 103 -13.05 13.03 -7.90
C GLY A 103 -12.60 12.11 -6.78
N HIS A 104 -11.66 11.21 -7.09
CA HIS A 104 -11.07 10.28 -6.12
C HIS A 104 -10.04 11.01 -5.23
N CYS A 105 -9.16 10.32 -4.53
CA CYS A 105 -8.20 10.76 -3.55
C CYS A 105 -8.78 10.83 -2.13
N GLU A 106 -9.00 11.98 -1.48
CA GLU A 106 -9.44 12.04 -0.06
C GLU A 106 -10.71 11.22 0.22
N ARG A 107 -11.65 11.19 -0.72
CA ARG A 107 -12.85 10.37 -0.60
C ARG A 107 -12.51 8.89 -0.61
N SER A 108 -11.68 8.44 -1.53
CA SER A 108 -11.29 7.02 -1.62
C SER A 108 -10.48 6.58 -0.41
N ILE A 109 -9.60 7.42 0.08
CA ILE A 109 -8.79 7.18 1.28
C ILE A 109 -9.68 7.09 2.53
N ALA A 110 -10.59 8.05 2.72
CA ALA A 110 -11.49 8.06 3.87
C ALA A 110 -12.37 6.79 3.91
N ILE A 111 -12.95 6.41 2.77
CA ILE A 111 -13.80 5.21 2.66
C ILE A 111 -12.95 3.95 2.82
N GLY A 112 -11.81 3.87 2.14
CA GLY A 112 -10.96 2.68 2.15
C GLY A 112 -10.39 2.38 3.52
N THR A 113 -10.01 3.40 4.29
CA THR A 113 -9.52 3.21 5.66
C THR A 113 -10.60 2.61 6.56
N ILE A 114 -11.85 3.12 6.50
CA ILE A 114 -12.97 2.55 7.27
C ILE A 114 -13.26 1.12 6.79
N GLU A 115 -13.25 0.88 5.49
CA GLU A 115 -13.54 -0.42 4.90
C GLU A 115 -12.50 -1.48 5.30
N VAL A 116 -11.21 -1.14 5.33
CA VAL A 116 -10.16 -2.04 5.80
C VAL A 116 -10.30 -2.33 7.30
N ALA A 117 -10.71 -1.34 8.12
CA ALA A 117 -11.01 -1.59 9.53
C ALA A 117 -12.22 -2.55 9.70
N VAL A 118 -13.22 -2.46 8.82
CA VAL A 118 -14.34 -3.45 8.80
C VAL A 118 -13.81 -4.85 8.45
N TRP A 119 -12.90 -5.00 7.48
CA TRP A 119 -12.28 -6.29 7.17
C TRP A 119 -11.49 -6.88 8.33
N ASP A 120 -10.79 -6.05 9.10
CA ASP A 120 -10.11 -6.48 10.32
C ASP A 120 -11.12 -7.04 11.35
N ALA A 121 -12.25 -6.33 11.56
CA ALA A 121 -13.33 -6.83 12.41
C ALA A 121 -13.91 -8.15 11.89
N VAL A 122 -14.19 -8.24 10.58
CA VAL A 122 -14.72 -9.47 9.93
C VAL A 122 -13.81 -10.66 10.18
N ALA A 123 -12.51 -10.47 9.99
CA ALA A 123 -11.54 -11.54 10.20
C ALA A 123 -11.40 -11.93 11.68
N LYS A 124 -11.44 -10.97 12.60
CA LYS A 124 -11.46 -11.21 14.06
C LYS A 124 -12.73 -11.94 14.52
N ILE A 125 -13.91 -11.58 13.99
CA ILE A 125 -15.17 -12.28 14.25
C ILE A 125 -15.11 -13.73 13.77
N ALA A 126 -14.52 -13.96 12.60
CA ALA A 126 -14.29 -15.29 12.05
C ALA A 126 -13.16 -16.08 12.76
N ALA A 127 -12.44 -15.46 13.71
CA ALA A 127 -11.26 -16.01 14.38
C ALA A 127 -10.18 -16.49 13.38
N LYS A 128 -10.02 -15.77 12.26
CA LYS A 128 -9.06 -16.09 11.19
C LYS A 128 -8.14 -14.89 10.90
N PRO A 129 -6.88 -15.13 10.48
CA PRO A 129 -6.08 -14.08 9.88
C PRO A 129 -6.75 -13.50 8.63
N LEU A 130 -6.61 -12.19 8.39
CA LEU A 130 -7.22 -11.54 7.24
C LEU A 130 -6.79 -12.20 5.92
N HIS A 131 -5.51 -12.54 5.76
CA HIS A 131 -5.02 -13.16 4.53
C HIS A 131 -5.74 -14.49 4.19
N ARG A 132 -6.16 -15.27 5.19
CA ARG A 132 -6.95 -16.50 4.97
C ARG A 132 -8.39 -16.20 4.57
N VAL A 133 -9.02 -15.20 5.21
CA VAL A 133 -10.37 -14.75 4.84
C VAL A 133 -10.41 -14.25 3.39
N LEU A 134 -9.40 -13.47 3.00
CA LEU A 134 -9.28 -12.96 1.62
C LEU A 134 -9.02 -14.09 0.63
N ALA A 135 -8.16 -15.06 0.97
CA ALA A 135 -7.90 -16.20 0.12
C ALA A 135 -9.15 -17.06 -0.10
N GLU A 136 -9.91 -17.34 0.94
CA GLU A 136 -11.20 -18.05 0.84
C GLU A 136 -12.17 -17.33 -0.10
N ARG A 137 -12.22 -16.00 -0.04
CA ARG A 137 -13.17 -15.19 -0.82
C ARG A 137 -12.71 -14.90 -2.25
N TYR A 138 -11.42 -14.70 -2.49
CA TYR A 138 -10.89 -14.15 -3.74
C TYR A 138 -9.77 -14.96 -4.40
N ASN A 139 -9.28 -16.04 -3.77
CA ASN A 139 -8.14 -16.81 -4.30
C ASN A 139 -8.32 -18.33 -4.16
N GLY A 140 -9.57 -18.81 -4.23
CA GLY A 140 -9.89 -20.26 -4.19
C GLY A 140 -9.36 -20.96 -2.94
N GLY A 141 -9.29 -20.28 -1.80
CA GLY A 141 -8.79 -20.77 -0.53
C GLY A 141 -7.25 -20.85 -0.41
N LYS A 142 -6.52 -20.41 -1.44
CA LYS A 142 -5.05 -20.50 -1.49
C LYS A 142 -4.40 -19.27 -0.88
N SER A 143 -4.19 -19.25 0.43
CA SER A 143 -3.40 -18.22 1.08
C SER A 143 -1.91 -18.54 0.99
N ALA A 144 -1.08 -17.52 0.73
CA ALA A 144 0.37 -17.66 0.86
C ALA A 144 0.76 -17.92 2.33
N THR A 145 1.88 -18.59 2.54
CA THR A 145 2.49 -18.74 3.88
C THR A 145 3.54 -17.67 4.14
N LYS A 146 4.08 -17.08 3.07
CA LYS A 146 5.06 -15.99 3.09
C LYS A 146 4.86 -15.09 1.88
N VAL A 147 5.23 -13.83 1.99
CA VAL A 147 5.14 -12.82 0.94
C VAL A 147 6.52 -12.26 0.66
N PHE A 148 6.86 -12.08 -0.62
CA PHE A 148 8.05 -11.35 -1.00
C PHE A 148 7.92 -9.88 -0.60
N CYS A 149 8.95 -9.32 0.04
CA CYS A 149 8.98 -7.93 0.45
C CYS A 149 10.24 -7.25 -0.09
N TYR A 150 10.06 -6.09 -0.69
CA TYR A 150 11.16 -5.19 -1.00
C TYR A 150 11.15 -3.99 -0.06
N VAL A 151 12.29 -3.33 0.12
CA VAL A 151 12.40 -2.19 1.03
C VAL A 151 12.63 -0.89 0.30
N GLY A 152 11.85 0.13 0.65
CA GLY A 152 12.04 1.52 0.21
C GLY A 152 13.03 2.26 1.10
N GLY A 153 13.92 3.02 0.48
CA GLY A 153 14.95 3.83 1.13
C GLY A 153 15.54 4.85 0.15
N GLY A 154 16.78 5.25 0.39
CA GLY A 154 17.50 6.19 -0.47
C GLY A 154 16.86 7.57 -0.56
N TRP A 155 16.19 7.99 0.53
CA TRP A 155 15.59 9.29 0.70
C TRP A 155 16.64 10.41 0.59
N TYR A 156 16.18 11.64 0.39
CA TYR A 156 17.05 12.80 0.39
C TYR A 156 17.08 13.43 1.79
N ALA A 157 18.26 13.59 2.35
CA ALA A 157 18.48 14.30 3.61
C ALA A 157 19.56 15.38 3.41
N PRO A 158 19.50 16.50 4.16
CA PRO A 158 20.57 17.48 4.18
C PRO A 158 21.91 16.78 4.50
N ASP A 159 22.97 17.16 3.79
CA ASP A 159 24.33 16.66 3.98
C ASP A 159 24.54 15.14 3.82
N GLN A 160 23.53 14.42 3.30
CA GLN A 160 23.64 12.99 3.03
C GLN A 160 24.70 12.72 1.95
N THR A 161 25.68 11.93 2.30
CA THR A 161 26.74 11.50 1.37
C THR A 161 26.34 10.22 0.62
N VAL A 162 27.06 9.93 -0.47
CA VAL A 162 26.93 8.64 -1.17
C VAL A 162 27.26 7.46 -0.25
N LYS A 163 28.17 7.65 0.71
CA LYS A 163 28.50 6.61 1.69
C LYS A 163 27.33 6.31 2.62
N ASP A 164 26.62 7.35 3.09
CA ASP A 164 25.46 7.16 3.96
C ASP A 164 24.35 6.40 3.24
N LEU A 165 24.11 6.70 1.96
CA LEU A 165 23.21 5.94 1.10
C LEU A 165 23.64 4.47 0.97
N GLN A 166 24.93 4.21 0.71
CA GLN A 166 25.43 2.85 0.62
C GLN A 166 25.28 2.08 1.95
N ASP A 167 25.56 2.75 3.06
CA ASP A 167 25.44 2.15 4.39
C ASP A 167 23.94 1.86 4.76
N GLU A 168 23.00 2.71 4.31
CA GLU A 168 21.56 2.43 4.40
C GLU A 168 21.22 1.16 3.60
N MET A 169 21.63 1.07 2.34
CA MET A 169 21.33 -0.10 1.50
C MET A 169 21.96 -1.38 2.05
N ARG A 170 23.18 -1.33 2.62
CA ARG A 170 23.80 -2.48 3.30
C ARG A 170 22.97 -2.94 4.49
N ARG A 171 22.50 -2.01 5.36
CA ARG A 171 21.64 -2.37 6.49
C ARG A 171 20.37 -3.10 6.04
N HIS A 172 19.78 -2.70 4.92
CA HIS A 172 18.62 -3.40 4.37
C HIS A 172 18.96 -4.80 3.86
N LEU A 173 20.08 -4.97 3.17
CA LEU A 173 20.56 -6.27 2.72
C LEU A 173 20.90 -7.19 3.92
N ASP A 174 21.59 -6.67 4.92
CA ASP A 174 21.94 -7.38 6.15
C ASP A 174 20.70 -7.81 6.96
N ALA A 175 19.62 -7.02 6.87
CA ALA A 175 18.31 -7.38 7.44
C ALA A 175 17.58 -8.50 6.69
N GLY A 176 18.11 -8.93 5.52
CA GLY A 176 17.58 -10.06 4.74
C GLY A 176 16.77 -9.69 3.50
N TYR A 177 16.68 -8.40 3.15
CA TYR A 177 16.07 -7.99 1.88
C TYR A 177 16.98 -8.38 0.69
N THR A 178 16.36 -8.80 -0.40
CA THR A 178 17.04 -9.10 -1.67
C THR A 178 16.69 -8.10 -2.76
N MET A 179 15.85 -7.13 -2.43
CA MET A 179 15.50 -6.04 -3.32
C MET A 179 15.36 -4.75 -2.52
N VAL A 180 16.04 -3.70 -3.00
CA VAL A 180 15.97 -2.34 -2.45
C VAL A 180 15.42 -1.38 -3.49
N LYS A 181 14.71 -0.35 -3.05
CA LYS A 181 14.20 0.76 -3.87
C LYS A 181 14.78 2.06 -3.35
N MET A 182 15.29 2.93 -4.23
CA MET A 182 15.81 4.24 -3.86
C MET A 182 15.12 5.36 -4.62
N LYS A 183 15.10 6.56 -4.04
CA LYS A 183 14.52 7.74 -4.67
C LYS A 183 15.46 8.35 -5.70
N VAL A 184 14.87 8.87 -6.80
CA VAL A 184 15.51 9.68 -7.83
C VAL A 184 14.67 10.93 -8.11
N GLY A 185 15.22 11.94 -8.78
CA GLY A 185 14.54 13.17 -9.15
C GLY A 185 14.67 14.31 -8.12
N GLY A 186 15.31 14.10 -6.99
CA GLY A 186 15.58 15.13 -6.00
C GLY A 186 16.90 15.89 -6.21
N LEU A 187 17.75 15.41 -7.09
CA LEU A 187 19.04 16.00 -7.46
C LEU A 187 19.15 16.10 -8.99
N PRO A 188 20.13 16.86 -9.53
CA PRO A 188 20.39 16.83 -10.97
C PRO A 188 20.63 15.42 -11.48
N LEU A 189 20.19 15.10 -12.70
CA LEU A 189 20.29 13.79 -13.34
C LEU A 189 21.66 13.12 -13.15
N ALA A 190 22.75 13.86 -13.41
CA ALA A 190 24.11 13.30 -13.30
C ALA A 190 24.47 12.89 -11.86
N GLU A 191 23.86 13.50 -10.85
CA GLU A 191 24.08 13.17 -9.45
C GLU A 191 23.24 11.97 -9.04
N ASP A 192 21.97 11.90 -9.46
CA ASP A 192 21.16 10.72 -9.23
C ASP A 192 21.72 9.48 -9.93
N VAL A 193 22.24 9.61 -11.16
CA VAL A 193 22.96 8.52 -11.84
C VAL A 193 24.15 8.04 -11.00
N ARG A 194 24.97 8.96 -10.45
CA ARG A 194 26.09 8.58 -9.55
C ARG A 194 25.62 7.86 -8.29
N ARG A 195 24.44 8.24 -7.72
CA ARG A 195 23.84 7.56 -6.58
C ARG A 195 23.41 6.13 -6.96
N VAL A 196 22.76 5.96 -8.11
CA VAL A 196 22.36 4.64 -8.63
C VAL A 196 23.58 3.76 -8.88
N GLU A 197 24.63 4.28 -9.53
CA GLU A 197 25.91 3.57 -9.72
C GLU A 197 26.54 3.12 -8.40
N ALA A 198 26.55 4.00 -7.42
CA ALA A 198 27.13 3.71 -6.11
C ALA A 198 26.38 2.59 -5.37
N VAL A 199 25.06 2.57 -5.45
CA VAL A 199 24.24 1.48 -4.91
C VAL A 199 24.48 0.19 -5.69
N LYS A 200 24.45 0.22 -7.02
CA LYS A 200 24.71 -0.97 -7.87
C LYS A 200 26.07 -1.63 -7.56
N ARG A 201 27.11 -0.86 -7.22
CA ARG A 201 28.45 -1.40 -6.88
C ARG A 201 28.47 -2.24 -5.60
N ILE A 202 27.54 -2.02 -4.68
CA ILE A 202 27.51 -2.74 -3.39
C ILE A 202 26.49 -3.86 -3.35
N LEU A 203 25.61 -3.96 -4.36
CA LEU A 203 24.59 -5.00 -4.40
C LEU A 203 25.22 -6.37 -4.71
N PRO A 204 24.87 -7.41 -3.93
CA PRO A 204 25.13 -8.79 -4.32
C PRO A 204 24.53 -9.12 -5.69
N ALA A 205 25.08 -10.12 -6.37
CA ALA A 205 24.66 -10.50 -7.72
C ALA A 205 23.18 -10.95 -7.82
N ASP A 206 22.63 -11.46 -6.75
CA ASP A 206 21.23 -11.91 -6.63
C ASP A 206 20.28 -10.82 -6.07
N ALA A 207 20.81 -9.65 -5.70
CA ALA A 207 19.99 -8.53 -5.23
C ALA A 207 19.57 -7.61 -6.36
N GLN A 208 18.37 -7.03 -6.22
CA GLN A 208 17.75 -6.15 -7.20
C GLN A 208 17.65 -4.71 -6.72
N LEU A 209 17.75 -3.78 -7.65
CA LEU A 209 17.52 -2.35 -7.41
C LEU A 209 16.33 -1.85 -8.23
N ALA A 210 15.41 -1.16 -7.59
CA ALA A 210 14.41 -0.31 -8.22
C ALA A 210 14.68 1.17 -7.92
N VAL A 211 14.18 2.06 -8.76
CA VAL A 211 14.22 3.51 -8.51
C VAL A 211 12.82 4.10 -8.62
N ASP A 212 12.59 5.19 -7.88
CA ASP A 212 11.27 5.83 -7.78
C ASP A 212 11.43 7.36 -7.87
N ALA A 213 10.76 7.94 -8.87
CA ALA A 213 10.79 9.38 -9.12
C ALA A 213 9.61 10.14 -8.46
N ASN A 214 8.64 9.43 -7.87
CA ASN A 214 7.45 10.02 -7.24
C ASN A 214 6.76 11.06 -8.12
N SER A 215 6.50 10.71 -9.36
CA SER A 215 5.75 11.51 -10.36
C SER A 215 6.37 12.86 -10.69
N LYS A 216 7.69 13.00 -10.51
CA LYS A 216 8.40 14.29 -10.55
C LYS A 216 8.54 14.88 -11.94
N PHE A 217 8.74 14.07 -12.98
CA PHE A 217 9.30 14.54 -14.23
C PHE A 217 8.23 14.97 -15.24
N GLY A 218 8.51 16.09 -15.92
CA GLY A 218 7.92 16.39 -17.21
C GLY A 218 8.53 15.54 -18.32
N ARG A 219 8.02 15.67 -19.56
CA ARG A 219 8.36 14.82 -20.70
C ARG A 219 9.87 14.75 -20.97
N GLU A 220 10.56 15.89 -21.06
CA GLU A 220 11.99 15.93 -21.41
C GLU A 220 12.85 15.25 -20.35
N GLU A 221 12.58 15.54 -19.09
CA GLU A 221 13.29 14.97 -17.95
C GLU A 221 13.04 13.47 -17.82
N ALA A 222 11.78 13.01 -17.94
CA ALA A 222 11.43 11.60 -17.90
C ALA A 222 12.17 10.78 -18.96
N LEU A 223 12.23 11.28 -20.19
CA LEU A 223 12.96 10.62 -21.27
C LEU A 223 14.49 10.66 -21.06
N ALA A 224 15.03 11.75 -20.49
CA ALA A 224 16.45 11.84 -20.14
C ALA A 224 16.81 10.82 -19.04
N TYR A 225 16.00 10.72 -17.99
CA TYR A 225 16.18 9.70 -16.94
C TYR A 225 16.02 8.27 -17.48
N ALA A 226 15.00 8.00 -18.28
CA ALA A 226 14.81 6.69 -18.92
C ALA A 226 16.06 6.26 -19.71
N LYS A 227 16.63 7.17 -20.52
CA LYS A 227 17.86 6.91 -21.28
C LYS A 227 19.05 6.67 -20.37
N ALA A 228 19.24 7.50 -19.33
CA ALA A 228 20.38 7.40 -18.42
C ALA A 228 20.32 6.16 -17.52
N LEU A 229 19.11 5.71 -17.16
CA LEU A 229 18.88 4.56 -16.28
C LEU A 229 18.89 3.22 -17.01
N ALA A 230 18.65 3.20 -18.34
CA ALA A 230 18.57 1.97 -19.13
C ALA A 230 19.76 1.00 -18.94
N PRO A 231 21.04 1.46 -18.82
CA PRO A 231 22.19 0.55 -18.67
C PRO A 231 22.25 -0.20 -17.34
N PHE A 232 21.48 0.20 -16.32
CA PHE A 232 21.63 -0.34 -14.96
C PHE A 232 20.88 -1.65 -14.70
N GLY A 233 20.01 -2.10 -15.61
CA GLY A 233 19.22 -3.33 -15.43
C GLY A 233 18.39 -3.27 -14.14
N LEU A 234 17.64 -2.19 -13.95
CA LEU A 234 16.81 -1.98 -12.79
C LEU A 234 15.63 -2.96 -12.77
N ARG A 235 15.18 -3.36 -11.57
CA ARG A 235 13.97 -4.16 -11.42
C ARG A 235 12.73 -3.43 -11.92
N TRP A 236 12.67 -2.11 -11.66
CA TRP A 236 11.75 -1.16 -12.30
C TRP A 236 12.20 0.30 -12.13
N PHE A 237 11.64 1.15 -12.99
CA PHE A 237 11.61 2.60 -12.84
C PHE A 237 10.17 3.01 -12.49
N GLU A 238 9.97 3.53 -11.28
CA GLU A 238 8.66 3.82 -10.69
C GLU A 238 8.29 5.28 -10.88
N GLU A 239 7.02 5.51 -11.24
CA GLU A 239 6.36 6.81 -11.37
C GLU A 239 7.21 7.90 -12.06
N PRO A 240 7.67 7.68 -13.30
CA PRO A 240 8.51 8.64 -13.99
C PRO A 240 7.82 9.97 -14.31
N CYS A 241 6.48 10.00 -14.36
CA CYS A 241 5.68 11.19 -14.71
C CYS A 241 4.38 11.22 -13.90
N ASP A 242 3.56 12.27 -14.13
CA ASP A 242 2.23 12.38 -13.51
C ASP A 242 1.45 11.06 -13.67
N PRO A 243 0.86 10.53 -12.60
CA PRO A 243 0.21 9.22 -12.60
C PRO A 243 -1.01 9.13 -13.52
N LEU A 244 -1.60 10.25 -13.91
CA LEU A 244 -2.74 10.31 -14.84
C LEU A 244 -2.33 10.67 -16.27
N ASP A 245 -1.06 11.02 -16.52
CA ASP A 245 -0.56 11.22 -17.88
C ASP A 245 -0.18 9.88 -18.55
N PHE A 246 -1.22 9.08 -18.84
CA PHE A 246 -1.06 7.78 -19.49
C PHE A 246 -0.41 7.90 -20.88
N ALA A 247 -0.57 9.04 -21.57
CA ALA A 247 0.05 9.26 -22.87
C ALA A 247 1.56 9.41 -22.77
N LEU A 248 2.05 10.19 -21.79
CA LEU A 248 3.46 10.34 -21.52
C LEU A 248 4.07 9.04 -20.99
N LEU A 249 3.38 8.34 -20.09
CA LEU A 249 3.83 7.04 -19.61
C LEU A 249 3.99 6.03 -20.77
N ALA A 250 3.03 5.99 -21.71
CA ALA A 250 3.11 5.16 -22.90
C ALA A 250 4.23 5.59 -23.83
N GLU A 251 4.57 6.87 -23.91
CA GLU A 251 5.74 7.35 -24.64
C GLU A 251 7.03 6.85 -23.99
N ILE A 252 7.20 7.03 -22.67
CA ILE A 252 8.35 6.53 -21.91
C ILE A 252 8.51 5.03 -22.11
N ALA A 253 7.41 4.27 -22.02
CA ALA A 253 7.38 2.82 -22.19
C ALA A 253 7.87 2.34 -23.57
N ARG A 254 7.89 3.20 -24.59
CA ARG A 254 8.44 2.90 -25.93
C ARG A 254 9.96 3.09 -26.02
N TYR A 255 10.51 3.94 -25.16
CA TYR A 255 11.95 4.28 -25.16
C TYR A 255 12.72 3.60 -24.01
N TYR A 256 12.02 3.03 -23.05
CA TYR A 256 12.62 2.35 -21.90
C TYR A 256 12.24 0.87 -21.89
N ASP A 257 13.18 0.02 -22.27
CA ASP A 257 12.93 -1.42 -22.44
C ASP A 257 12.90 -2.20 -21.12
N SER A 258 13.42 -1.63 -20.01
CA SER A 258 13.36 -2.24 -18.69
C SER A 258 11.97 -2.01 -18.06
N PRO A 259 11.60 -2.79 -17.00
CA PRO A 259 10.28 -2.66 -16.39
C PRO A 259 9.98 -1.27 -15.83
N LEU A 260 8.73 -0.86 -15.94
CA LEU A 260 8.14 0.30 -15.27
C LEU A 260 7.24 -0.16 -14.12
N ALA A 261 7.06 0.73 -13.14
CA ALA A 261 6.09 0.53 -12.07
C ALA A 261 5.31 1.82 -11.81
N THR A 262 4.03 1.70 -11.49
CA THR A 262 3.18 2.83 -11.11
C THR A 262 1.88 2.33 -10.48
N GLY A 263 1.11 3.22 -9.88
CA GLY A 263 -0.23 2.92 -9.41
C GLY A 263 -0.52 3.32 -7.98
N GLU A 264 0.47 3.71 -7.18
CA GLU A 264 0.25 4.19 -5.81
C GLU A 264 -0.68 5.42 -5.76
N ASN A 265 -0.71 6.19 -6.83
CA ASN A 265 -1.52 7.39 -7.02
C ASN A 265 -2.79 7.17 -7.85
N LEU A 266 -3.20 5.91 -8.06
CA LEU A 266 -4.46 5.53 -8.71
C LEU A 266 -5.48 5.08 -7.67
N PHE A 267 -6.58 5.81 -7.57
CA PHE A 267 -7.51 5.68 -6.45
C PHE A 267 -8.82 4.97 -6.79
N SER A 268 -8.94 4.43 -8.02
CA SER A 268 -10.11 3.68 -8.43
C SER A 268 -9.79 2.56 -9.42
N THR A 269 -10.69 1.57 -9.52
CA THR A 269 -10.58 0.53 -10.56
C THR A 269 -10.58 1.13 -11.96
N GLN A 270 -11.31 2.24 -12.19
CA GLN A 270 -11.36 2.89 -13.50
C GLN A 270 -10.01 3.53 -13.88
N ASP A 271 -9.30 4.13 -12.89
CA ASP A 271 -7.95 4.66 -13.13
C ASP A 271 -7.00 3.54 -13.56
N VAL A 272 -7.07 2.38 -12.89
CA VAL A 272 -6.25 1.21 -13.24
C VAL A 272 -6.64 0.63 -14.59
N GLU A 273 -7.93 0.56 -14.93
CA GLU A 273 -8.38 0.14 -16.25
C GLU A 273 -7.84 1.07 -17.35
N ASN A 274 -7.82 2.38 -17.10
CA ASN A 274 -7.22 3.34 -18.02
C ASN A 274 -5.71 3.16 -18.13
N LEU A 275 -5.02 2.91 -17.01
CA LEU A 275 -3.59 2.61 -17.00
C LEU A 275 -3.25 1.40 -17.91
N VAL A 276 -3.91 0.26 -17.70
CA VAL A 276 -3.61 -0.96 -18.47
C VAL A 276 -3.99 -0.85 -19.95
N ARG A 277 -4.97 0.01 -20.30
CA ARG A 277 -5.39 0.25 -21.68
C ARG A 277 -4.54 1.28 -22.39
N PHE A 278 -4.05 2.30 -21.73
CA PHE A 278 -3.49 3.50 -22.36
C PHE A 278 -2.09 3.85 -21.88
N GLY A 279 -1.64 3.35 -20.73
CA GLY A 279 -0.35 3.70 -20.12
C GLY A 279 0.87 3.00 -20.74
N GLY A 280 0.68 2.11 -21.72
CA GLY A 280 1.79 1.43 -22.41
C GLY A 280 2.53 0.41 -21.56
N LEU A 281 2.03 0.08 -20.38
CA LEU A 281 2.59 -0.99 -19.54
C LEU A 281 2.30 -2.36 -20.13
N ARG A 282 3.17 -3.33 -19.89
CA ARG A 282 3.07 -4.69 -20.45
C ARG A 282 3.50 -5.76 -19.43
N PRO A 283 2.71 -6.83 -19.26
CA PRO A 283 3.05 -7.93 -18.36
C PRO A 283 4.28 -8.73 -18.84
N ASP A 284 4.52 -8.83 -20.14
CA ASP A 284 5.67 -9.53 -20.74
C ASP A 284 7.01 -8.81 -20.51
N ARG A 285 6.98 -7.50 -20.21
CA ARG A 285 8.14 -6.72 -19.76
C ARG A 285 8.36 -6.83 -18.24
N ASN A 286 7.49 -7.51 -17.49
CA ASN A 286 7.45 -7.55 -16.03
C ASN A 286 7.20 -6.18 -15.38
N ASP A 287 6.41 -5.33 -16.02
CA ASP A 287 5.92 -4.09 -15.44
C ASP A 287 5.06 -4.39 -14.20
N VAL A 288 4.96 -3.41 -13.30
CA VAL A 288 4.35 -3.58 -11.98
C VAL A 288 3.25 -2.56 -11.76
N ILE A 289 2.16 -2.99 -11.12
CA ILE A 289 1.02 -2.15 -10.73
C ILE A 289 0.96 -2.10 -9.20
N GLN A 290 0.98 -0.89 -8.63
CA GLN A 290 1.26 -0.66 -7.21
C GLN A 290 0.11 0.02 -6.44
N VAL A 291 -1.14 -0.22 -6.84
CA VAL A 291 -2.31 0.36 -6.16
C VAL A 291 -2.28 0.08 -4.66
N ASP A 292 -2.51 1.11 -3.85
CA ASP A 292 -2.62 1.03 -2.40
C ASP A 292 -4.09 0.76 -2.00
N PRO A 293 -4.43 -0.46 -1.50
CA PRO A 293 -5.82 -0.80 -1.23
C PRO A 293 -6.52 0.11 -0.22
N PRO A 294 -5.95 0.45 0.94
CA PRO A 294 -6.51 1.43 1.86
C PRO A 294 -6.80 2.79 1.22
N GLN A 295 -6.00 3.21 0.26
CA GLN A 295 -6.18 4.50 -0.42
C GLN A 295 -7.16 4.44 -1.59
N ALA A 296 -7.43 3.27 -2.15
CA ALA A 296 -8.27 3.04 -3.32
C ALA A 296 -9.63 2.39 -2.96
N TYR A 297 -10.37 2.98 -2.04
CA TYR A 297 -11.68 2.50 -1.54
C TYR A 297 -11.67 1.16 -0.80
N GLY A 298 -10.52 0.63 -0.40
CA GLY A 298 -10.39 -0.58 0.40
C GLY A 298 -10.34 -1.88 -0.41
N ILE A 299 -10.48 -2.98 0.29
CA ILE A 299 -10.22 -4.34 -0.22
C ILE A 299 -11.29 -4.81 -1.22
N VAL A 300 -12.56 -4.46 -1.02
CA VAL A 300 -13.63 -4.80 -1.98
C VAL A 300 -13.36 -4.17 -3.35
N GLN A 301 -12.95 -2.90 -3.36
CA GLN A 301 -12.60 -2.22 -4.60
C GLN A 301 -11.30 -2.80 -5.19
N TYR A 302 -10.33 -3.13 -4.33
CA TYR A 302 -9.08 -3.75 -4.77
C TYR A 302 -9.32 -5.13 -5.41
N ALA A 303 -10.26 -5.93 -4.91
CA ALA A 303 -10.66 -7.18 -5.55
C ALA A 303 -11.20 -6.97 -6.98
N ARG A 304 -11.96 -5.88 -7.19
CA ARG A 304 -12.42 -5.48 -8.54
C ARG A 304 -11.25 -5.05 -9.42
N THR A 305 -10.27 -4.34 -8.85
CA THR A 305 -9.04 -3.96 -9.54
C THR A 305 -8.25 -5.18 -9.97
N VAL A 306 -8.03 -6.16 -9.09
CA VAL A 306 -7.37 -7.43 -9.43
C VAL A 306 -8.11 -8.13 -10.57
N ALA A 307 -9.43 -8.29 -10.47
CA ALA A 307 -10.23 -8.91 -11.54
C ALA A 307 -10.16 -8.11 -12.85
N THR A 308 -10.02 -6.80 -12.79
CA THR A 308 -9.88 -5.96 -13.99
C THR A 308 -8.53 -6.19 -14.67
N VAL A 309 -7.43 -6.18 -13.93
CA VAL A 309 -6.10 -6.41 -14.53
C VAL A 309 -5.97 -7.83 -15.07
N GLU A 310 -6.57 -8.83 -14.40
CA GLU A 310 -6.62 -10.22 -14.90
C GLU A 310 -7.38 -10.32 -16.25
N ARG A 311 -8.51 -9.60 -16.40
CA ARG A 311 -9.24 -9.54 -17.71
C ARG A 311 -8.41 -8.93 -18.83
N HIS A 312 -7.45 -8.07 -18.50
CA HIS A 312 -6.50 -7.50 -19.46
C HIS A 312 -5.21 -8.33 -19.63
N GLY A 313 -5.20 -9.58 -19.14
CA GLY A 313 -4.07 -10.51 -19.31
C GLY A 313 -2.91 -10.34 -18.35
N TRP A 314 -3.08 -9.56 -17.27
CA TRP A 314 -2.06 -9.39 -16.27
C TRP A 314 -2.10 -10.50 -15.22
N PRO A 315 -0.94 -11.06 -14.83
CA PRO A 315 -0.89 -12.00 -13.72
C PRO A 315 -0.94 -11.26 -12.39
N ARG A 316 -1.47 -11.89 -11.34
CA ARG A 316 -1.45 -11.33 -9.97
C ARG A 316 -0.04 -11.05 -9.46
N SER A 317 0.94 -11.79 -9.96
CA SER A 317 2.36 -11.58 -9.64
C SER A 317 2.93 -10.24 -10.12
N ALA A 318 2.20 -9.49 -10.97
CA ALA A 318 2.56 -8.13 -11.36
C ALA A 318 2.03 -7.05 -10.40
N LEU A 319 1.21 -7.42 -9.40
CA LEU A 319 0.68 -6.46 -8.43
C LEU A 319 1.51 -6.48 -7.15
N PHE A 320 1.96 -5.29 -6.75
CA PHE A 320 2.74 -5.05 -5.54
C PHE A 320 2.11 -3.86 -4.79
N PRO A 321 1.19 -4.08 -3.83
CA PRO A 321 0.57 -2.98 -3.12
C PRO A 321 1.59 -2.04 -2.48
N HIS A 322 1.39 -0.74 -2.70
CA HIS A 322 2.11 0.31 -1.99
C HIS A 322 1.75 0.30 -0.50
N GLY A 323 2.53 0.99 0.32
CA GLY A 323 2.22 1.32 1.70
C GLY A 323 3.15 0.75 2.75
N GLY A 324 3.86 -0.35 2.47
CA GLY A 324 4.91 -0.88 3.33
C GLY A 324 4.49 -1.21 4.76
N ASN A 325 3.29 -1.75 4.94
CA ASN A 325 2.67 -1.97 6.24
C ASN A 325 1.97 -3.34 6.35
N GLN A 326 1.49 -3.65 7.55
CA GLN A 326 0.85 -4.93 7.87
C GLN A 326 -0.44 -5.19 7.05
N MET A 327 -1.17 -4.14 6.64
CA MET A 327 -2.37 -4.28 5.79
C MET A 327 -1.98 -4.79 4.39
N SER A 328 -1.03 -4.13 3.75
CA SER A 328 -0.56 -4.51 2.41
C SER A 328 0.05 -5.92 2.40
N LEU A 329 0.74 -6.31 3.46
CA LEU A 329 1.28 -7.67 3.64
C LEU A 329 0.15 -8.73 3.68
N ALA A 330 -0.87 -8.52 4.51
CA ALA A 330 -2.01 -9.42 4.64
C ALA A 330 -2.80 -9.54 3.33
N ILE A 331 -3.00 -8.42 2.63
CA ILE A 331 -3.68 -8.36 1.33
C ILE A 331 -2.87 -9.12 0.27
N SER A 332 -1.56 -8.89 0.20
CA SER A 332 -0.69 -9.59 -0.75
C SER A 332 -0.74 -11.10 -0.56
N GLY A 333 -0.68 -11.57 0.68
CA GLY A 333 -0.77 -13.00 0.98
C GLY A 333 -2.12 -13.62 0.67
N GLY A 334 -3.20 -12.88 0.92
CA GLY A 334 -4.57 -13.35 0.68
C GLY A 334 -4.93 -13.44 -0.81
N PHE A 335 -4.55 -12.45 -1.58
CA PHE A 335 -4.78 -12.45 -3.04
C PHE A 335 -3.75 -13.24 -3.83
N GLY A 336 -2.62 -13.63 -3.25
CA GLY A 336 -1.51 -14.30 -3.95
C GLY A 336 -0.80 -13.36 -4.92
N LEU A 337 -0.46 -12.15 -4.48
CA LEU A 337 0.17 -11.12 -5.30
C LEU A 337 1.69 -11.33 -5.42
N GLY A 338 2.35 -10.48 -6.23
CA GLY A 338 3.79 -10.56 -6.48
C GLY A 338 4.66 -10.25 -5.27
N GLY A 339 4.19 -9.38 -4.38
CA GLY A 339 4.93 -8.99 -3.18
C GLY A 339 4.28 -7.83 -2.45
N ALA A 340 5.00 -7.27 -1.49
CA ALA A 340 4.63 -6.09 -0.73
C ALA A 340 5.83 -5.16 -0.53
N GLU A 341 5.58 -3.89 -0.38
CA GLU A 341 6.57 -2.90 0.03
C GLU A 341 6.87 -3.00 1.53
N SER A 342 7.99 -2.46 1.97
CA SER A 342 8.40 -2.39 3.37
C SER A 342 9.09 -1.07 3.68
N TYR A 343 8.75 -0.48 4.84
CA TYR A 343 9.35 0.78 5.35
C TYR A 343 9.74 0.64 6.83
N PRO A 344 10.69 -0.24 7.18
CA PRO A 344 11.09 -0.45 8.57
C PRO A 344 11.72 0.83 9.16
N GLY A 345 11.12 1.32 10.25
CA GLY A 345 11.66 2.46 11.00
C GLY A 345 11.51 3.84 10.33
N VAL A 346 10.76 3.95 9.24
CA VAL A 346 10.68 5.18 8.44
C VAL A 346 9.49 6.05 8.87
N PHE A 347 8.31 5.47 9.09
CA PHE A 347 7.08 6.19 9.43
C PHE A 347 6.66 5.96 10.89
N GLY A 348 7.62 5.97 11.81
CA GLY A 348 7.37 5.72 13.23
C GLY A 348 6.64 4.38 13.44
N ALA A 349 5.51 4.41 14.14
CA ALA A 349 4.72 3.22 14.43
C ALA A 349 3.96 2.66 13.20
N PHE A 350 3.83 3.43 12.10
CA PHE A 350 3.00 3.09 10.94
C PHE A 350 3.75 2.35 9.83
N GLY A 351 5.09 2.37 9.84
CA GLY A 351 5.92 1.63 8.89
C GLY A 351 6.29 0.24 9.41
N GLY A 352 6.54 -0.68 8.46
CA GLY A 352 7.00 -2.03 8.80
C GLY A 352 5.89 -3.01 9.21
N PHE A 353 6.29 -4.06 9.90
CA PHE A 353 5.47 -5.23 10.19
C PHE A 353 5.49 -5.57 11.68
N ALA A 354 4.92 -6.71 12.07
CA ALA A 354 4.90 -7.19 13.45
C ALA A 354 6.32 -7.25 14.05
N ASP A 355 6.45 -6.97 15.36
CA ASP A 355 7.74 -6.89 16.05
C ASP A 355 8.53 -8.22 16.02
N ASP A 356 7.80 -9.34 15.93
CA ASP A 356 8.35 -10.70 15.81
C ASP A 356 8.50 -11.18 14.36
N ALA A 357 8.26 -10.32 13.38
CA ALA A 357 8.33 -10.65 11.97
C ALA A 357 9.78 -10.99 11.55
N LYS A 358 9.94 -12.13 10.88
CA LYS A 358 11.25 -12.58 10.38
C LYS A 358 11.28 -12.52 8.87
N LEU A 359 12.24 -11.77 8.36
CA LEU A 359 12.53 -11.66 6.94
C LEU A 359 13.66 -12.64 6.58
N GLU A 360 13.40 -13.53 5.64
CA GLU A 360 14.39 -14.51 5.16
C GLU A 360 14.46 -14.45 3.63
N ARG A 361 15.61 -14.06 3.09
CA ARG A 361 15.85 -13.96 1.64
C ARG A 361 14.75 -13.20 0.89
N GLY A 362 14.35 -12.05 1.42
CA GLY A 362 13.30 -11.21 0.86
C GLY A 362 11.87 -11.68 1.15
N TYR A 363 11.65 -12.75 1.90
CA TYR A 363 10.32 -13.24 2.22
C TYR A 363 9.99 -13.10 3.69
N LEU A 364 8.80 -12.55 3.96
CA LEU A 364 8.22 -12.41 5.29
C LEU A 364 7.13 -13.46 5.51
N ALA A 365 7.23 -14.22 6.59
CA ALA A 365 6.20 -15.19 6.98
C ALA A 365 4.92 -14.46 7.42
N LEU A 366 3.76 -14.95 7.01
CA LEU A 366 2.48 -14.46 7.48
C LEU A 366 2.15 -15.05 8.86
N HIS A 367 1.53 -14.23 9.71
CA HIS A 367 1.13 -14.65 11.06
C HIS A 367 -0.23 -15.36 11.08
N ASP A 368 -0.52 -16.09 12.16
CA ASP A 368 -1.80 -16.77 12.40
C ASP A 368 -2.76 -15.99 13.32
N ARG A 369 -2.42 -14.74 13.72
CA ARG A 369 -3.29 -13.90 14.56
C ARG A 369 -4.58 -13.55 13.81
N PRO A 370 -5.77 -13.59 14.44
CA PRO A 370 -7.01 -13.13 13.81
C PRO A 370 -6.91 -11.66 13.38
N GLY A 371 -7.57 -11.30 12.27
CA GLY A 371 -7.50 -9.95 11.73
C GLY A 371 -6.25 -9.69 10.90
N ILE A 372 -5.89 -8.41 10.79
CA ILE A 372 -4.68 -7.93 10.11
C ILE A 372 -3.42 -8.26 10.94
N GLY A 373 -3.57 -8.44 12.25
CA GLY A 373 -2.47 -8.79 13.15
C GLY A 373 -1.73 -7.59 13.72
N PHE A 374 -2.37 -6.44 13.81
CA PHE A 374 -1.80 -5.24 14.44
C PHE A 374 -1.36 -5.45 15.88
N GLU A 375 -1.94 -6.44 16.56
CA GLU A 375 -1.54 -6.89 17.90
C GLU A 375 -0.05 -7.28 17.97
N GLY A 376 0.56 -7.61 16.84
CA GLY A 376 1.98 -7.90 16.72
C GLY A 376 2.88 -6.65 16.58
N GLN A 377 2.32 -5.47 16.36
CA GLN A 377 3.02 -4.18 16.29
C GLN A 377 2.76 -3.38 17.55
N SER A 378 3.52 -3.58 18.61
CA SER A 378 3.22 -3.07 19.95
C SER A 378 3.02 -1.54 20.00
N ALA A 379 3.85 -0.76 19.30
CA ALA A 379 3.76 0.69 19.24
C ALA A 379 2.47 1.16 18.54
N LEU A 380 2.15 0.58 17.37
CA LEU A 380 0.94 0.91 16.61
C LEU A 380 -0.33 0.46 17.35
N TYR A 381 -0.30 -0.76 17.89
CA TYR A 381 -1.45 -1.30 18.61
C TYR A 381 -1.80 -0.50 19.87
N SER A 382 -0.80 0.04 20.57
CA SER A 382 -1.01 0.99 21.68
C SER A 382 -1.81 2.23 21.25
N ILE A 383 -1.48 2.81 20.10
CA ILE A 383 -2.22 3.96 19.53
C ILE A 383 -3.66 3.57 19.20
N MET A 384 -3.85 2.40 18.58
CA MET A 384 -5.15 1.88 18.21
C MET A 384 -6.04 1.59 19.43
N CYS A 385 -5.47 0.99 20.47
CA CYS A 385 -6.20 0.73 21.71
C CYS A 385 -6.60 2.02 22.43
N ALA A 386 -5.72 3.03 22.46
CA ALA A 386 -6.04 4.33 23.05
C ALA A 386 -7.19 5.05 22.33
N LEU A 387 -7.32 4.88 20.99
CA LEU A 387 -8.46 5.40 20.22
C LEU A 387 -9.76 4.67 20.57
N ALA A 388 -9.68 3.37 20.86
CA ALA A 388 -10.86 2.52 21.12
C ALA A 388 -11.36 2.62 22.57
N ALA A 389 -10.54 3.07 23.51
CA ALA A 389 -10.92 3.28 24.91
C ALA A 389 -11.89 4.48 25.09
#